data_f011be3b7a3b82baaa4ecea2060aff0f
#
_entry.id   f011be3b7a3b82baaa4ecea2060aff0f
#
_cell.length_a   1.000
_cell.length_b   1.000
_cell.length_c   1.000
_cell.angle_alpha   90.00
_cell.angle_beta   90.00
_cell.angle_gamma   90.00
#
_symmetry.space_group_name_H-M   'P 1'
#
loop_
_entity.id
_entity.type
_entity.pdbx_description
1 polymer ?
#
loop_
_entity_poly.entity_id
_entity_poly.type
_entity_poly.pdbx_seq_one_letter_code
_entity_poly.pdbx_strand_id
1 'polypeptide(L)'
;MRKADVWSLVLQRTKQGNISENRKEVNLMEIKRGDIWMVDFGPPEDNEDHLQHSIRPVVIVSNNRANEHSMVLHAVPLTSKIKKKRYMPTHVFINGFQAEGLDRHSIALCEQLCCVRYGDLMRQVGKVSTFQMLKITLGMQIQLGMVGKYNE
;
A
#
# COMPACT_ATOMS: atom_id res chain seq x y z
N MET A 1 21.28 -10.68 18.56
CA MET A 1 19.86 -10.43 18.93
C MET A 1 18.96 -11.31 18.06
N ARG A 2 18.17 -12.17 18.65
CA ARG A 2 17.31 -13.08 17.91
C ARG A 2 16.13 -12.29 17.32
N LYS A 3 15.69 -12.63 16.11
CA LYS A 3 14.57 -11.96 15.43
C LYS A 3 13.24 -11.92 16.24
N ALA A 4 13.10 -12.79 17.24
CA ALA A 4 11.96 -12.81 18.15
C ALA A 4 11.89 -11.62 19.11
N ASP A 5 13.02 -11.01 19.45
CA ASP A 5 13.09 -10.01 20.50
C ASP A 5 12.66 -8.61 20.03
N VAL A 6 12.84 -8.33 18.74
CA VAL A 6 12.42 -7.04 18.16
C VAL A 6 10.89 -6.92 18.12
N TRP A 7 10.20 -8.00 17.81
CA TRP A 7 8.74 -8.00 17.75
C TRP A 7 8.09 -7.97 19.14
N SER A 8 8.69 -8.61 20.15
CA SER A 8 8.19 -8.52 21.53
C SER A 8 8.37 -7.11 22.10
N LEU A 9 9.43 -6.38 21.75
CA LEU A 9 9.63 -4.99 22.15
C LEU A 9 8.63 -4.05 21.47
N VAL A 10 8.31 -4.28 20.19
CA VAL A 10 7.27 -3.52 19.47
C VAL A 10 5.89 -3.78 20.09
N LEU A 11 5.58 -5.02 20.44
CA LEU A 11 4.30 -5.40 21.07
C LEU A 11 4.15 -4.85 22.50
N GLN A 12 5.25 -4.68 23.23
CA GLN A 12 5.21 -4.08 24.58
C GLN A 12 4.97 -2.57 24.55
N ARG A 13 5.50 -1.85 23.55
CA ARG A 13 5.26 -0.40 23.39
C ARG A 13 3.84 -0.04 22.99
N THR A 14 3.12 -0.94 22.32
CA THR A 14 1.72 -0.72 21.91
C THR A 14 0.70 -0.93 23.04
N LYS A 15 1.14 -1.44 24.21
CA LYS A 15 0.24 -1.71 25.36
C LYS A 15 -0.04 -0.50 26.26
N GLN A 16 0.57 0.66 26.03
CA GLN A 16 0.49 1.82 26.93
C GLN A 16 -0.21 3.07 26.37
N GLY A 17 -1.17 2.95 25.50
CA GLY A 17 -1.96 4.11 25.07
C GLY A 17 -3.29 3.70 24.45
N ASN A 18 -4.32 4.51 24.61
CA ASN A 18 -5.71 4.38 24.15
C ASN A 18 -5.93 3.94 22.67
N ILE A 19 -5.09 3.08 22.16
CA ILE A 19 -5.13 2.49 20.82
C ILE A 19 -6.20 1.39 20.74
N SER A 20 -6.70 0.92 21.90
CA SER A 20 -7.57 -0.25 21.97
C SER A 20 -9.01 0.00 21.47
N GLU A 21 -9.50 1.23 21.50
CA GLU A 21 -10.89 1.50 21.10
C GLU A 21 -11.06 1.62 19.58
N ASN A 22 -10.16 2.34 18.89
CA ASN A 22 -10.18 2.38 17.42
C ASN A 22 -9.89 1.02 16.77
N ARG A 23 -9.16 0.15 17.45
CA ARG A 23 -8.86 -1.20 16.95
C ARG A 23 -10.08 -2.12 17.02
N LYS A 24 -11.03 -1.90 17.93
CA LYS A 24 -12.21 -2.75 18.07
C LYS A 24 -13.22 -2.59 16.94
N GLU A 25 -13.36 -1.40 16.37
CA GLU A 25 -14.29 -1.16 15.24
C GLU A 25 -13.70 -1.60 13.89
N VAL A 26 -12.39 -1.50 13.69
CA VAL A 26 -11.72 -1.90 12.45
C VAL A 26 -11.24 -3.36 12.47
N ASN A 27 -11.23 -4.01 13.63
CA ASN A 27 -10.89 -5.45 13.80
C ASN A 27 -11.90 -6.41 13.13
N LEU A 28 -12.96 -5.89 12.52
CA LEU A 28 -13.90 -6.65 11.70
C LEU A 28 -13.44 -6.82 10.24
N MET A 29 -12.38 -6.13 9.81
CA MET A 29 -11.84 -6.23 8.46
C MET A 29 -10.37 -6.67 8.51
N GLU A 30 -10.14 -7.92 8.16
CA GLU A 30 -8.80 -8.48 8.00
C GLU A 30 -8.14 -7.86 6.76
N ILE A 31 -7.13 -7.01 6.99
CA ILE A 31 -6.38 -6.37 5.90
C ILE A 31 -5.27 -7.30 5.42
N LYS A 32 -5.29 -7.62 4.15
CA LYS A 32 -4.33 -8.53 3.51
C LYS A 32 -3.49 -7.85 2.44
N ARG A 33 -2.30 -8.36 2.27
CA ARG A 33 -1.44 -8.02 1.14
C ARG A 33 -2.18 -8.30 -0.17
N GLY A 34 -2.22 -7.29 -1.04
CA GLY A 34 -2.95 -7.34 -2.32
C GLY A 34 -4.35 -6.75 -2.27
N ASP A 35 -4.88 -6.46 -1.08
CA ASP A 35 -6.14 -5.74 -0.97
C ASP A 35 -6.02 -4.33 -1.53
N ILE A 36 -7.11 -3.86 -2.16
CA ILE A 36 -7.24 -2.49 -2.65
C ILE A 36 -8.15 -1.73 -1.68
N TRP A 37 -7.62 -0.65 -1.12
CA TRP A 37 -8.34 0.23 -0.20
C TRP A 37 -8.38 1.66 -0.71
N MET A 38 -9.49 2.36 -0.42
CA MET A 38 -9.52 3.82 -0.55
C MET A 38 -8.84 4.44 0.66
N VAL A 39 -7.95 5.40 0.40
CA VAL A 39 -7.21 6.14 1.42
C VAL A 39 -7.34 7.62 1.16
N ASP A 40 -7.53 8.40 2.20
CA ASP A 40 -7.49 9.86 2.14
C ASP A 40 -6.07 10.34 2.46
N PHE A 41 -5.39 10.85 1.44
CA PHE A 41 -4.04 11.45 1.56
C PHE A 41 -4.09 12.94 1.94
N GLY A 42 -5.26 13.48 2.16
CA GLY A 42 -5.41 14.91 2.42
C GLY A 42 -5.34 15.80 1.17
N PRO A 43 -5.49 17.12 1.35
CA PRO A 43 -5.37 18.07 0.25
C PRO A 43 -3.90 18.21 -0.21
N PRO A 44 -3.66 18.65 -1.46
CA PRO A 44 -2.31 18.97 -1.94
C PRO A 44 -1.72 20.13 -1.11
N GLU A 45 -0.48 19.96 -0.66
CA GLU A 45 0.22 21.01 0.10
C GLU A 45 0.77 22.10 -0.82
N ASP A 46 1.17 21.73 -2.06
CA ASP A 46 1.70 22.63 -3.07
C ASP A 46 1.34 22.18 -4.50
N ASN A 47 1.28 23.14 -5.44
CA ASN A 47 1.01 22.87 -6.86
C ASN A 47 2.13 22.10 -7.58
N GLU A 48 3.32 22.02 -7.00
CA GLU A 48 4.50 21.34 -7.56
C GLU A 48 4.71 19.95 -6.96
N ASP A 49 3.89 19.54 -6.01
CA ASP A 49 3.98 18.23 -5.39
C ASP A 49 3.49 17.14 -6.35
N HIS A 50 4.39 16.22 -6.66
CA HIS A 50 4.10 15.05 -7.50
C HIS A 50 3.56 13.85 -6.73
N LEU A 51 3.38 13.96 -5.43
CA LEU A 51 2.82 12.92 -4.58
C LEU A 51 1.31 12.75 -4.81
N GLN A 52 0.76 11.67 -4.34
CA GLN A 52 -0.67 11.43 -4.43
C GLN A 52 -1.40 12.21 -3.33
N HIS A 53 -2.49 12.87 -3.71
CA HIS A 53 -3.35 13.65 -2.84
C HIS A 53 -4.79 13.18 -2.97
N SER A 54 -5.62 13.70 -2.06
CA SER A 54 -7.04 13.38 -2.03
C SER A 54 -7.32 11.89 -1.81
N ILE A 55 -8.55 11.49 -1.97
CA ILE A 55 -8.97 10.09 -1.82
C ILE A 55 -8.52 9.29 -3.04
N ARG A 56 -7.72 8.26 -2.82
CA ARG A 56 -7.13 7.42 -3.87
C ARG A 56 -7.19 5.94 -3.51
N PRO A 57 -7.35 5.06 -4.50
CA PRO A 57 -7.14 3.64 -4.28
C PRO A 57 -5.65 3.33 -4.14
N VAL A 58 -5.34 2.44 -3.21
CA VAL A 58 -4.00 1.91 -2.97
C VAL A 58 -4.04 0.39 -2.91
N VAL A 59 -2.94 -0.26 -3.26
CA VAL A 59 -2.73 -1.69 -3.01
C VAL A 59 -1.90 -1.85 -1.74
N ILE A 60 -2.39 -2.62 -0.79
CA ILE A 60 -1.63 -2.98 0.42
C ILE A 60 -0.52 -3.94 0.04
N VAL A 61 0.73 -3.57 0.35
CA VAL A 61 1.92 -4.33 -0.02
C VAL A 61 2.71 -4.87 1.15
N SER A 62 2.44 -4.42 2.37
CA SER A 62 3.00 -5.00 3.59
C SER A 62 2.53 -6.43 3.79
N ASN A 63 3.36 -7.26 4.45
CA ASN A 63 3.03 -8.66 4.68
C ASN A 63 1.89 -8.81 5.69
N ASN A 64 1.15 -9.90 5.60
CA ASN A 64 -0.05 -10.13 6.40
C ASN A 64 0.22 -10.12 7.90
N ARG A 65 1.35 -10.69 8.35
CA ARG A 65 1.71 -10.69 9.76
C ARG A 65 1.95 -9.27 10.30
N ALA A 66 2.58 -8.41 9.50
CA ALA A 66 2.74 -6.99 9.85
C ALA A 66 1.38 -6.29 9.88
N ASN A 67 0.51 -6.57 8.92
CA ASN A 67 -0.83 -5.98 8.83
C ASN A 67 -1.70 -6.32 10.05
N GLU A 68 -1.55 -7.51 10.61
CA GLU A 68 -2.28 -7.94 11.81
C GLU A 68 -1.86 -7.19 13.09
N HIS A 69 -0.63 -6.70 13.15
CA HIS A 69 -0.03 -6.20 14.39
C HIS A 69 0.39 -4.72 14.34
N SER A 70 0.44 -4.12 13.17
CA SER A 70 0.89 -2.74 12.99
C SER A 70 -0.27 -1.77 12.80
N MET A 71 -0.10 -0.56 13.31
CA MET A 71 -0.98 0.57 13.01
C MET A 71 -0.55 1.32 11.74
N VAL A 72 0.56 0.92 11.15
CA VAL A 72 1.12 1.47 9.92
C VAL A 72 1.25 0.35 8.90
N LEU A 73 0.71 0.58 7.73
CA LEU A 73 0.74 -0.31 6.59
C LEU A 73 1.63 0.30 5.50
N HIS A 74 2.12 -0.52 4.59
CA HIS A 74 2.75 -0.04 3.37
C HIS A 74 1.83 -0.26 2.19
N ALA A 75 1.74 0.75 1.35
CA ALA A 75 0.84 0.73 0.20
C ALA A 75 1.48 1.37 -1.04
N VAL A 76 0.98 0.97 -2.20
CA VAL A 76 1.32 1.54 -3.50
C VAL A 76 0.08 2.20 -4.06
N PRO A 77 0.11 3.52 -4.33
CA PRO A 77 -1.03 4.23 -4.90
C PRO A 77 -1.34 3.77 -6.33
N LEU A 78 -2.63 3.80 -6.67
CA LEU A 78 -3.12 3.57 -8.01
C LEU A 78 -3.55 4.91 -8.66
N THR A 79 -3.32 5.03 -9.96
CA THR A 79 -3.81 6.14 -10.77
C THR A 79 -4.52 5.63 -12.02
N SER A 80 -5.63 6.28 -12.39
CA SER A 80 -6.33 6.02 -13.66
C SER A 80 -5.77 6.82 -14.84
N LYS A 81 -4.79 7.68 -14.62
CA LYS A 81 -4.12 8.49 -15.65
C LYS A 81 -3.11 7.67 -16.45
N ILE A 82 -3.57 6.73 -17.25
CA ILE A 82 -2.76 5.70 -17.92
C ILE A 82 -1.85 6.27 -19.02
N LYS A 83 -2.32 7.25 -19.77
CA LYS A 83 -1.65 7.69 -21.03
C LYS A 83 -0.25 8.28 -20.84
N LYS A 84 0.06 8.84 -19.67
CA LYS A 84 1.35 9.51 -19.40
C LYS A 84 2.38 8.64 -18.71
N LYS A 85 2.03 7.44 -18.22
CA LYS A 85 2.85 6.73 -17.23
C LYS A 85 3.15 5.25 -17.57
N ARG A 86 2.83 4.80 -18.77
CA ARG A 86 2.82 3.36 -19.11
C ARG A 86 4.19 2.69 -19.25
N TYR A 87 5.28 3.45 -19.36
CA TYR A 87 6.57 2.92 -19.81
C TYR A 87 7.69 2.91 -18.75
N MET A 88 7.39 3.26 -17.51
CA MET A 88 8.39 3.20 -16.46
C MET A 88 8.45 1.79 -15.85
N PRO A 89 9.65 1.27 -15.51
CA PRO A 89 9.80 -0.06 -14.92
C PRO A 89 9.09 -0.22 -13.55
N THR A 90 8.87 0.89 -12.88
CA THR A 90 8.18 0.97 -11.57
C THR A 90 6.66 1.16 -11.70
N HIS A 91 6.15 1.31 -12.93
CA HIS A 91 4.73 1.45 -13.22
C HIS A 91 4.14 0.10 -13.64
N VAL A 92 3.21 -0.40 -12.86
CA VAL A 92 2.56 -1.68 -13.13
C VAL A 92 1.12 -1.45 -13.56
N PHE A 93 0.81 -1.88 -14.79
CA PHE A 93 -0.54 -1.82 -15.31
C PHE A 93 -1.45 -2.82 -14.57
N ILE A 94 -2.55 -2.31 -14.05
CA ILE A 94 -3.59 -3.09 -13.37
C ILE A 94 -4.81 -3.10 -14.28
N ASN A 95 -5.11 -4.27 -14.84
CA ASN A 95 -6.33 -4.46 -15.63
C ASN A 95 -7.53 -4.47 -14.67
N GLY A 96 -8.41 -3.49 -14.80
CA GLY A 96 -9.59 -3.35 -13.95
C GLY A 96 -10.55 -4.54 -14.04
N PHE A 97 -10.57 -5.25 -15.18
CA PHE A 97 -11.39 -6.48 -15.31
C PHE A 97 -10.80 -7.70 -14.60
N GLN A 98 -9.52 -7.66 -14.25
CA GLN A 98 -8.82 -8.74 -13.54
C GLN A 98 -8.58 -8.41 -12.07
N ALA A 99 -8.79 -7.17 -11.68
CA ALA A 99 -8.71 -6.72 -10.29
C ALA A 99 -10.13 -6.62 -9.74
N GLU A 100 -10.46 -7.49 -8.82
CA GLU A 100 -11.78 -7.49 -8.18
C GLU A 100 -12.09 -6.10 -7.60
N GLY A 101 -13.26 -5.55 -7.94
CA GLY A 101 -13.77 -4.30 -7.40
C GLY A 101 -13.25 -3.01 -8.06
N LEU A 102 -12.29 -3.06 -8.98
CA LEU A 102 -11.91 -1.92 -9.79
C LEU A 102 -12.86 -1.78 -10.99
N ASP A 103 -13.36 -0.57 -11.20
CA ASP A 103 -14.25 -0.22 -12.31
C ASP A 103 -13.49 0.25 -13.56
N ARG A 104 -12.18 0.47 -13.45
CA ARG A 104 -11.34 0.97 -14.56
C ARG A 104 -9.89 0.49 -14.44
N HIS A 105 -9.21 0.49 -15.59
CA HIS A 105 -7.78 0.26 -15.65
C HIS A 105 -7.01 1.31 -14.85
N SER A 106 -5.93 0.88 -14.21
CA SER A 106 -5.10 1.74 -13.37
C SER A 106 -3.62 1.41 -13.55
N ILE A 107 -2.75 2.29 -13.07
CA ILE A 107 -1.31 2.06 -12.93
C ILE A 107 -0.97 2.08 -11.44
N ALA A 108 -0.29 1.06 -10.95
CA ALA A 108 0.33 1.07 -9.65
C ALA A 108 1.68 1.79 -9.72
N LEU A 109 1.83 2.82 -8.91
CA LEU A 109 2.99 3.70 -8.88
C LEU A 109 3.98 3.21 -7.81
N CYS A 110 4.81 2.22 -8.13
CA CYS A 110 5.73 1.62 -7.15
C CYS A 110 6.79 2.60 -6.64
N GLU A 111 7.11 3.65 -7.40
CA GLU A 111 7.99 4.75 -6.98
C GLU A 111 7.36 5.62 -5.88
N GLN A 112 6.07 5.52 -5.68
CA GLN A 112 5.34 6.22 -4.62
C GLN A 112 4.93 5.29 -3.47
N LEU A 113 5.65 4.19 -3.30
CA LEU A 113 5.52 3.33 -2.12
C LEU A 113 5.53 4.19 -0.85
N CYS A 114 4.50 4.10 -0.05
CA CYS A 114 4.31 4.96 1.11
C CYS A 114 3.76 4.21 2.33
N CYS A 115 3.91 4.84 3.48
CA CYS A 115 3.24 4.42 4.71
C CYS A 115 1.81 4.98 4.73
N VAL A 116 0.87 4.15 5.17
CA VAL A 116 -0.52 4.52 5.39
C VAL A 116 -0.88 4.15 6.82
N ARG A 117 -1.48 5.07 7.55
CA ARG A 117 -1.99 4.76 8.88
C ARG A 117 -3.26 3.93 8.76
N TYR A 118 -3.42 2.99 9.66
CA TYR A 118 -4.62 2.15 9.71
C TYR A 118 -5.91 2.97 9.76
N GLY A 119 -5.91 4.09 10.50
CA GLY A 119 -7.04 5.00 10.64
C GLY A 119 -7.38 5.82 9.38
N ASP A 120 -6.48 5.87 8.38
CA ASP A 120 -6.72 6.60 7.12
C ASP A 120 -7.35 5.69 6.05
N LEU A 121 -7.50 4.40 6.33
CA LEU A 121 -8.23 3.47 5.47
C LEU A 121 -9.73 3.75 5.57
N MET A 122 -10.36 3.97 4.42
CA MET A 122 -11.79 4.30 4.37
C MET A 122 -12.66 3.07 4.12
N ARG A 123 -12.42 2.37 3.00
CA ARG A 123 -13.15 1.16 2.62
C ARG A 123 -12.32 0.28 1.71
N GLN A 124 -12.52 -1.02 1.81
CA GLN A 124 -11.98 -1.97 0.85
C GLN A 124 -12.76 -1.85 -0.47
N VAL A 125 -12.03 -1.77 -1.57
CA VAL A 125 -12.59 -1.73 -2.93
C VAL A 125 -12.59 -3.12 -3.55
N GLY A 126 -11.50 -3.88 -3.32
CA GLY A 126 -11.30 -5.20 -3.90
C GLY A 126 -9.89 -5.70 -3.66
N LYS A 127 -9.35 -6.44 -4.61
CA LYS A 127 -7.98 -6.96 -4.54
C LYS A 127 -7.37 -7.18 -5.92
N VAL A 128 -6.04 -7.12 -5.99
CA VAL A 128 -5.29 -7.49 -7.19
C VAL A 128 -5.11 -9.01 -7.27
N SER A 129 -4.94 -9.54 -8.47
CA SER A 129 -4.61 -10.94 -8.68
C SER A 129 -3.19 -11.26 -8.19
N THR A 130 -2.90 -12.53 -7.94
CA THR A 130 -1.55 -12.98 -7.59
C THR A 130 -0.51 -12.55 -8.63
N PHE A 131 -0.85 -12.61 -9.91
CA PHE A 131 0.04 -12.20 -10.99
C PHE A 131 0.32 -10.68 -10.97
N GLN A 132 -0.70 -9.86 -10.74
CA GLN A 132 -0.54 -8.41 -10.58
C GLN A 132 0.30 -8.10 -9.34
N MET A 133 0.10 -8.82 -8.23
CA MET A 133 0.88 -8.63 -7.01
C MET A 133 2.37 -8.98 -7.21
N LEU A 134 2.69 -10.01 -7.97
CA LEU A 134 4.08 -10.32 -8.36
C LEU A 134 4.72 -9.19 -9.16
N LYS A 135 4.01 -8.60 -10.11
CA LYS A 135 4.49 -7.45 -10.88
C LYS A 135 4.72 -6.21 -10.00
N ILE A 136 3.81 -5.94 -9.07
CA ILE A 136 3.97 -4.83 -8.10
C ILE A 136 5.19 -5.09 -7.21
N THR A 137 5.39 -6.32 -6.76
CA THR A 137 6.56 -6.71 -5.96
C THR A 137 7.85 -6.44 -6.73
N LEU A 138 7.92 -6.84 -8.00
CA LEU A 138 9.08 -6.56 -8.86
C LEU A 138 9.28 -5.05 -9.05
N GLY A 139 8.23 -4.29 -9.30
CA GLY A 139 8.29 -2.83 -9.42
C GLY A 139 8.85 -2.16 -8.15
N MET A 140 8.45 -2.63 -6.97
CA MET A 140 9.01 -2.16 -5.70
C MET A 140 10.48 -2.56 -5.53
N GLN A 141 10.86 -3.77 -5.89
CA GLN A 141 12.26 -4.22 -5.84
C GLN A 141 13.17 -3.39 -6.76
N ILE A 142 12.68 -3.02 -7.94
CA ILE A 142 13.39 -2.11 -8.85
C ILE A 142 13.52 -0.74 -8.19
N GLN A 143 12.45 -0.18 -7.68
CA GLN A 143 12.46 1.14 -7.04
C GLN A 143 13.42 1.21 -5.85
N LEU A 144 13.49 0.15 -5.06
CA LEU A 144 14.34 0.07 -3.87
C LEU A 144 15.78 -0.38 -4.18
N GLY A 145 16.12 -0.55 -5.45
CA GLY A 145 17.47 -0.97 -5.86
C GLY A 145 17.81 -2.42 -5.50
N MET A 146 16.82 -3.25 -5.26
CA MET A 146 17.03 -4.65 -4.88
C MET A 146 17.31 -5.57 -6.08
N VAL A 147 16.92 -5.15 -7.28
CA VAL A 147 17.10 -5.89 -8.54
C VAL A 147 17.35 -4.93 -9.70
N GLY A 148 17.98 -5.43 -10.78
CA GLY A 148 18.23 -4.68 -12.00
C GLY A 148 19.53 -3.89 -11.98
N LYS A 149 19.85 -3.28 -13.12
CA LYS A 149 21.06 -2.49 -13.40
C LYS A 149 20.95 -1.00 -13.02
N TYR A 150 19.88 -0.63 -12.36
CA TYR A 150 19.58 0.78 -12.08
C TYR A 150 20.33 1.36 -10.86
N ASN A 151 21.26 0.58 -10.28
CA ASN A 151 22.06 0.97 -9.12
C ASN A 151 23.50 1.34 -9.47
N GLU A 152 23.84 1.33 -10.76
CA GLU A 152 25.19 1.65 -11.26
C GLU A 152 25.33 3.13 -11.61
#